data_09cfecbe0867d3b6d22c8815f8a3a258
#
_entry.id   09cfecbe0867d3b6d22c8815f8a3a258
#
_cell.length_a   1.000
_cell.length_b   1.000
_cell.length_c   1.000
_cell.angle_alpha   90.00
_cell.angle_beta   90.00
_cell.angle_gamma   90.00
#
_symmetry.space_group_name_H-M   'P 1'
#
loop_
_entity.id
_entity.type
_entity.pdbx_description
1 polymer ?
#
loop_
_entity_poly.entity_id
_entity_poly.type
_entity_poly.pdbx_seq_one_letter_code
_entity_poly.pdbx_strand_id
1 'polypeptide(L)'
;MKNQNEHEKRCKAIQLHNEGIGFNKILQLVQRGKFWLSKWLKRFKEQGFNGLKDKSRAPKRIWRKTSDHMVKKILSVRTELEAHKTRRSAFAGIGAEVIHWELKQRKVSNIPSIPSIARILSRHGKTGRVKTKRNNNNQPYPYFKAEKMGDLHQTDLVGPRYLRGPKGVTRFYSFHTVDVAGHTAFTSQFTDKQTSSFCRHFIETWRFMGIPEVSQMDNEMAATGGGRYPHSISQVIRLHLLLGIHFVFIPQGEPGRNASIESFNQLWQERVIRRHACPTLTSLRRTSERFLRYYHYEKPPRSLTQKEHGTRFPGILRDRLWKSLRHLPKGFTLERYIDSNGHLNIPIAKGKVSFIRKVDSHGRIDVNGAAYFIRKKLERQYVVATIFTHRKRLVVKQDNRIIKSFSFPIKGHIVVPLLQITKRET
;
A
#
# COMPACT_ATOMS: atom_id res chain seq x y z
N MET A 1 29.35 8.73 26.62
CA MET A 1 30.07 9.78 27.42
C MET A 1 30.12 9.51 28.92
N LYS A 2 29.00 9.19 29.66
CA LYS A 2 29.09 8.93 31.13
C LYS A 2 29.97 7.74 31.51
N ASN A 3 30.04 6.67 30.73
CA ASN A 3 30.80 5.45 31.07
C ASN A 3 32.32 5.57 30.85
N GLN A 4 32.77 6.38 29.89
CA GLN A 4 34.20 6.67 29.72
C GLN A 4 34.76 7.38 30.93
N ASN A 5 34.08 8.39 31.43
CA ASN A 5 34.49 9.15 32.63
C ASN A 5 34.61 8.25 33.89
N GLU A 6 33.73 7.25 34.10
CA GLU A 6 33.81 6.34 35.26
C GLU A 6 34.98 5.36 35.18
N HIS A 7 35.29 4.86 33.98
CA HIS A 7 36.45 3.98 33.79
C HIS A 7 37.76 4.71 34.02
N GLU A 8 37.90 5.94 33.51
CA GLU A 8 39.03 6.81 33.73
C GLU A 8 39.25 7.10 35.22
N LYS A 9 38.18 7.38 35.98
CA LYS A 9 38.26 7.57 37.44
C LYS A 9 38.76 6.32 38.17
N ARG A 10 38.36 5.15 37.73
CA ARG A 10 38.83 3.86 38.27
C ARG A 10 40.34 3.70 38.02
N CYS A 11 40.76 3.89 36.77
CA CYS A 11 42.18 3.84 36.40
C CYS A 11 43.03 4.84 37.21
N LYS A 12 42.55 6.10 37.31
CA LYS A 12 43.23 7.14 38.11
C LYS A 12 43.34 6.76 39.59
N ALA A 13 42.29 6.18 40.18
CA ALA A 13 42.31 5.73 41.56
C ALA A 13 43.33 4.61 41.81
N ILE A 14 43.46 3.69 40.88
CA ILE A 14 44.47 2.59 40.95
C ILE A 14 45.87 3.16 40.77
N GLN A 15 46.07 4.07 39.85
CA GLN A 15 47.36 4.74 39.62
C GLN A 15 47.82 5.47 40.89
N LEU A 16 46.96 6.29 41.49
CA LEU A 16 47.27 7.00 42.73
C LEU A 16 47.58 6.05 43.91
N HIS A 17 46.89 4.89 43.96
CA HIS A 17 47.17 3.87 44.96
C HIS A 17 48.55 3.23 44.75
N ASN A 18 48.95 2.94 43.54
CA ASN A 18 50.25 2.37 43.19
C ASN A 18 51.40 3.39 43.43
N GLU A 19 51.11 4.71 43.34
CA GLU A 19 52.01 5.79 43.67
C GLU A 19 52.13 6.03 45.19
N GLY A 20 51.49 5.20 46.05
CA GLY A 20 51.57 5.28 47.49
C GLY A 20 50.69 6.36 48.12
N ILE A 21 49.79 6.97 47.39
CA ILE A 21 48.88 8.02 47.91
C ILE A 21 47.92 7.39 48.92
N GLY A 22 47.79 8.03 50.08
CA GLY A 22 46.91 7.53 51.14
C GLY A 22 45.44 7.46 50.76
N PHE A 23 44.73 6.41 51.25
CA PHE A 23 43.33 6.06 50.87
C PHE A 23 42.36 7.23 50.92
N ASN A 24 42.40 8.05 52.02
CA ASN A 24 41.48 9.20 52.16
C ASN A 24 41.76 10.30 51.14
N LYS A 25 43.02 10.50 50.75
CA LYS A 25 43.43 11.50 49.76
C LYS A 25 42.97 11.05 48.35
N ILE A 26 43.01 9.75 48.04
CA ILE A 26 42.48 9.24 46.80
C ILE A 26 40.96 9.46 46.71
N LEU A 27 40.20 9.23 47.79
CA LEU A 27 38.75 9.49 47.84
C LEU A 27 38.41 10.94 47.50
N GLN A 28 39.18 11.87 48.03
CA GLN A 28 39.01 13.29 47.74
C GLN A 28 39.29 13.62 46.27
N LEU A 29 40.40 13.13 45.74
CA LEU A 29 40.83 13.38 44.36
C LEU A 29 39.88 12.81 43.31
N VAL A 30 39.34 11.61 43.54
CA VAL A 30 38.39 10.95 42.59
C VAL A 30 36.94 11.27 42.88
N GLN A 31 36.64 11.95 44.00
CA GLN A 31 35.29 12.32 44.45
C GLN A 31 34.34 11.08 44.50
N ARG A 32 34.79 10.04 45.23
CA ARG A 32 34.04 8.80 45.41
C ARG A 32 34.13 8.32 46.86
N GLY A 33 33.16 7.51 47.28
CA GLY A 33 33.09 6.98 48.64
C GLY A 33 34.01 5.77 48.90
N LYS A 34 34.22 5.42 50.18
CA LYS A 34 35.08 4.33 50.64
C LYS A 34 34.77 3.00 49.96
N PHE A 35 33.48 2.62 49.89
CA PHE A 35 33.03 1.34 49.28
C PHE A 35 33.36 1.29 47.79
N TRP A 36 33.29 2.42 47.07
CA TRP A 36 33.66 2.45 45.68
C TRP A 36 35.16 2.16 45.48
N LEU A 37 36.02 2.84 46.24
CA LEU A 37 37.47 2.63 46.12
C LEU A 37 37.89 1.20 46.54
N SER A 38 37.42 0.71 47.69
CA SER A 38 37.69 -0.64 48.16
C SER A 38 37.24 -1.72 47.14
N LYS A 39 36.07 -1.55 46.56
CA LYS A 39 35.56 -2.44 45.51
C LYS A 39 36.51 -2.51 44.31
N TRP A 40 36.98 -1.35 43.83
CA TRP A 40 37.81 -1.34 42.63
C TRP A 40 39.24 -1.77 42.89
N LEU A 41 39.81 -1.49 44.05
CA LEU A 41 41.09 -2.02 44.49
C LEU A 41 41.07 -3.55 44.61
N LYS A 42 40.01 -4.12 45.22
CA LYS A 42 39.82 -5.58 45.29
C LYS A 42 39.77 -6.18 43.90
N ARG A 43 38.95 -5.63 42.99
CA ARG A 43 38.82 -6.12 41.62
C ARG A 43 40.10 -5.97 40.80
N PHE A 44 40.87 -4.92 41.04
CA PHE A 44 42.18 -4.77 40.41
C PHE A 44 43.17 -5.82 40.92
N LYS A 45 43.21 -6.07 42.23
CA LYS A 45 44.06 -7.12 42.82
C LYS A 45 43.74 -8.52 42.26
N GLU A 46 42.45 -8.81 42.01
CA GLU A 46 42.00 -10.12 41.51
C GLU A 46 42.17 -10.30 39.99
N GLN A 47 41.95 -9.24 39.20
CA GLN A 47 41.76 -9.35 37.73
C GLN A 47 42.59 -8.31 36.94
N GLY A 48 43.48 -7.55 37.61
CA GLY A 48 44.29 -6.48 36.99
C GLY A 48 43.39 -5.41 36.36
N PHE A 49 43.87 -4.73 35.31
CA PHE A 49 43.13 -3.71 34.58
C PHE A 49 41.83 -4.17 33.95
N ASN A 50 41.71 -5.44 33.64
CA ASN A 50 40.45 -6.02 33.14
C ASN A 50 39.34 -5.99 34.21
N GLY A 51 39.72 -6.04 35.50
CA GLY A 51 38.80 -5.90 36.62
C GLY A 51 38.11 -4.52 36.72
N LEU A 52 38.71 -3.50 36.11
CA LEU A 52 38.17 -2.12 36.11
C LEU A 52 37.07 -1.90 35.09
N LYS A 53 36.88 -2.81 34.13
CA LYS A 53 35.81 -2.76 33.15
C LYS A 53 34.46 -3.08 33.80
N ASP A 54 33.40 -2.45 33.27
CA ASP A 54 32.07 -2.78 33.73
C ASP A 54 31.70 -4.22 33.33
N LYS A 55 31.18 -4.98 34.29
CA LYS A 55 30.61 -6.29 33.99
C LYS A 55 29.25 -6.12 33.30
N SER A 56 28.96 -7.02 32.38
CA SER A 56 27.64 -7.04 31.74
C SER A 56 26.53 -7.14 32.81
N ARG A 57 25.53 -6.26 32.71
CA ARG A 57 24.32 -6.29 33.53
C ARG A 57 23.27 -7.29 33.00
N ALA A 58 23.54 -7.94 31.88
CA ALA A 58 22.65 -8.94 31.32
C ALA A 58 22.46 -10.12 32.27
N PRO A 59 21.24 -10.65 32.40
CA PRO A 59 20.99 -11.84 33.21
C PRO A 59 21.90 -13.00 32.74
N LYS A 60 22.55 -13.68 33.67
CA LYS A 60 23.41 -14.84 33.36
C LYS A 60 22.59 -16.00 32.73
N ARG A 61 21.32 -16.13 33.09
CA ARG A 61 20.40 -17.15 32.56
C ARG A 61 19.12 -16.46 32.04
N ILE A 62 18.90 -16.53 30.73
CA ILE A 62 17.68 -16.03 30.09
C ILE A 62 16.77 -17.24 29.87
N TRP A 63 15.91 -17.53 30.83
CA TRP A 63 14.99 -18.68 30.81
C TRP A 63 13.93 -18.65 29.70
N ARG A 64 13.64 -17.47 29.12
CA ARG A 64 12.76 -17.27 27.96
C ARG A 64 13.50 -17.23 26.61
N LYS A 65 14.77 -17.63 26.54
CA LYS A 65 15.55 -17.65 25.30
C LYS A 65 14.95 -18.70 24.35
N THR A 66 14.71 -18.30 23.10
CA THR A 66 14.33 -19.25 22.04
C THR A 66 15.44 -20.29 21.87
N SER A 67 15.08 -21.57 21.81
CA SER A 67 16.04 -22.67 21.66
C SER A 67 16.82 -22.53 20.34
N ASP A 68 18.09 -23.02 20.37
CA ASP A 68 18.93 -22.95 19.17
C ASP A 68 18.37 -23.80 18.01
N HIS A 69 17.67 -24.90 18.32
CA HIS A 69 16.93 -25.69 17.34
C HIS A 69 15.86 -24.84 16.65
N MET A 70 15.06 -24.07 17.40
CA MET A 70 14.03 -23.20 16.83
C MET A 70 14.65 -22.05 16.01
N VAL A 71 15.79 -21.49 16.45
CA VAL A 71 16.54 -20.48 15.70
C VAL A 71 17.00 -21.04 14.35
N LYS A 72 17.62 -22.23 14.33
CA LYS A 72 18.00 -22.92 13.08
C LYS A 72 16.80 -23.14 12.15
N LYS A 73 15.67 -23.57 12.70
CA LYS A 73 14.44 -23.78 11.94
C LYS A 73 13.89 -22.48 11.32
N ILE A 74 13.91 -21.35 12.06
CA ILE A 74 13.54 -20.02 11.56
C ILE A 74 14.44 -19.61 10.39
N LEU A 75 15.74 -19.81 10.53
CA LEU A 75 16.72 -19.45 9.49
C LEU A 75 16.59 -20.35 8.25
N SER A 76 16.33 -21.65 8.41
CA SER A 76 16.04 -22.56 7.30
C SER A 76 14.81 -22.12 6.51
N VAL A 77 13.70 -21.86 7.20
CA VAL A 77 12.48 -21.33 6.55
C VAL A 77 12.76 -20.02 5.82
N ARG A 78 13.57 -19.13 6.42
CA ARG A 78 13.99 -17.89 5.76
C ARG A 78 14.76 -18.16 4.46
N THR A 79 15.70 -19.06 4.46
CA THR A 79 16.50 -19.44 3.28
C THR A 79 15.63 -20.06 2.19
N GLU A 80 14.69 -20.95 2.55
CA GLU A 80 13.74 -21.53 1.60
C GLU A 80 12.84 -20.45 0.94
N LEU A 81 12.38 -19.47 1.72
CA LEU A 81 11.58 -18.37 1.21
C LEU A 81 12.38 -17.43 0.29
N GLU A 82 13.67 -17.19 0.62
CA GLU A 82 14.58 -16.39 -0.21
C GLU A 82 14.90 -17.05 -1.55
N ALA A 83 14.92 -18.37 -1.60
CA ALA A 83 15.19 -19.10 -2.83
C ALA A 83 14.08 -18.97 -3.90
N HIS A 84 12.84 -18.67 -3.51
CA HIS A 84 11.66 -18.51 -4.39
C HIS A 84 11.39 -19.69 -5.37
N LYS A 85 11.96 -20.87 -5.11
CA LYS A 85 11.94 -22.03 -6.02
C LYS A 85 10.70 -22.91 -5.90
N THR A 86 10.01 -22.89 -4.77
CA THR A 86 8.83 -23.71 -4.54
C THR A 86 7.55 -22.95 -4.84
N ARG A 87 6.45 -23.67 -5.10
CA ARG A 87 5.12 -23.04 -5.28
C ARG A 87 4.76 -22.10 -4.11
N ARG A 88 5.09 -22.49 -2.88
CA ARG A 88 4.84 -21.68 -1.68
C ARG A 88 5.74 -20.45 -1.58
N SER A 89 7.01 -20.56 -1.95
CA SER A 89 7.97 -19.46 -1.84
C SER A 89 7.97 -18.50 -3.02
N ALA A 90 7.47 -18.91 -4.18
CA ALA A 90 7.51 -18.13 -5.43
C ALA A 90 7.01 -16.68 -5.28
N PHE A 91 5.91 -16.50 -4.56
CA PHE A 91 5.31 -15.19 -4.30
C PHE A 91 5.36 -14.78 -2.82
N ALA A 92 5.98 -15.57 -1.95
CA ALA A 92 6.01 -15.31 -0.52
C ALA A 92 6.92 -14.11 -0.17
N GLY A 93 6.53 -13.36 0.85
CA GLY A 93 7.45 -12.44 1.52
C GLY A 93 8.48 -13.22 2.34
N ILE A 94 9.51 -12.51 2.80
CA ILE A 94 10.64 -13.09 3.55
C ILE A 94 10.73 -12.54 4.99
N GLY A 95 9.74 -11.79 5.45
CA GLY A 95 9.72 -11.15 6.77
C GLY A 95 9.28 -12.09 7.91
N ALA A 96 9.49 -11.63 9.15
CA ALA A 96 9.18 -12.38 10.37
C ALA A 96 7.74 -12.91 10.44
N GLU A 97 6.77 -12.14 9.93
CA GLU A 97 5.36 -12.54 9.90
C GLU A 97 5.12 -13.72 8.95
N VAL A 98 5.75 -13.70 7.77
CA VAL A 98 5.63 -14.80 6.80
C VAL A 98 6.25 -16.05 7.37
N ILE A 99 7.43 -15.94 8.02
CA ILE A 99 8.08 -17.06 8.67
C ILE A 99 7.19 -17.62 9.81
N HIS A 100 6.61 -16.75 10.62
CA HIS A 100 5.66 -17.17 11.67
C HIS A 100 4.47 -17.93 11.08
N TRP A 101 3.90 -17.40 9.98
CA TRP A 101 2.82 -18.05 9.25
C TRP A 101 3.22 -19.40 8.70
N GLU A 102 4.37 -19.52 8.03
CA GLU A 102 4.90 -20.76 7.48
C GLU A 102 5.14 -21.82 8.57
N LEU A 103 5.72 -21.43 9.71
CA LEU A 103 5.91 -22.32 10.86
C LEU A 103 4.56 -22.84 11.39
N LYS A 104 3.53 -21.99 11.43
CA LYS A 104 2.18 -22.38 11.82
C LYS A 104 1.55 -23.36 10.82
N GLN A 105 1.69 -23.13 9.51
CA GLN A 105 1.22 -24.06 8.48
C GLN A 105 1.93 -25.42 8.53
N ARG A 106 3.19 -25.45 8.97
CA ARG A 106 3.99 -26.66 9.18
C ARG A 106 3.70 -27.33 10.54
N LYS A 107 2.69 -26.87 11.28
CA LYS A 107 2.30 -27.39 12.60
C LYS A 107 3.46 -27.46 13.61
N VAL A 108 4.40 -26.52 13.55
CA VAL A 108 5.51 -26.43 14.49
C VAL A 108 4.98 -26.01 15.86
N SER A 109 5.41 -26.71 16.93
CA SER A 109 5.08 -26.35 18.30
C SER A 109 5.93 -25.20 18.83
N ASN A 110 5.44 -24.46 19.83
CA ASN A 110 6.17 -23.40 20.54
C ASN A 110 6.77 -22.31 19.62
N ILE A 111 6.03 -21.88 18.61
CA ILE A 111 6.48 -20.84 17.67
C ILE A 111 6.69 -19.52 18.43
N PRO A 112 7.87 -18.89 18.32
CA PRO A 112 8.12 -17.58 18.92
C PRO A 112 7.23 -16.52 18.33
N SER A 113 6.94 -15.45 19.10
CA SER A 113 6.19 -14.30 18.62
C SER A 113 6.87 -13.61 17.42
N ILE A 114 6.10 -12.95 16.57
CA ILE A 114 6.62 -12.22 15.40
C ILE A 114 7.75 -11.25 15.76
N PRO A 115 7.68 -10.44 16.85
CA PRO A 115 8.80 -9.61 17.29
C PRO A 115 10.04 -10.41 17.69
N SER A 116 9.87 -11.59 18.27
CA SER A 116 11.01 -12.47 18.62
C SER A 116 11.69 -13.01 17.36
N ILE A 117 10.92 -13.44 16.36
CA ILE A 117 11.46 -13.86 15.06
C ILE A 117 12.19 -12.69 14.39
N ALA A 118 11.64 -11.48 14.42
CA ALA A 118 12.28 -10.29 13.84
C ALA A 118 13.64 -10.00 14.50
N ARG A 119 13.74 -10.11 15.84
CA ARG A 119 15.02 -9.95 16.55
C ARG A 119 16.03 -11.04 16.19
N ILE A 120 15.58 -12.29 16.02
CA ILE A 120 16.45 -13.40 15.58
C ILE A 120 17.01 -13.08 14.19
N LEU A 121 16.15 -12.71 13.23
CA LEU A 121 16.58 -12.33 11.88
C LEU A 121 17.57 -11.17 11.88
N SER A 122 17.33 -10.15 12.71
CA SER A 122 18.23 -8.99 12.86
C SER A 122 19.60 -9.40 13.39
N ARG A 123 19.67 -10.25 14.44
CA ARG A 123 20.93 -10.74 15.00
C ARG A 123 21.75 -11.55 14.00
N HIS A 124 21.07 -12.23 13.07
CA HIS A 124 21.72 -13.02 12.02
C HIS A 124 21.93 -12.24 10.70
N GLY A 125 21.82 -10.90 10.72
CA GLY A 125 22.06 -10.05 9.55
C GLY A 125 21.04 -10.21 8.42
N LYS A 126 19.86 -10.79 8.71
CA LYS A 126 18.83 -11.09 7.71
C LYS A 126 17.79 -9.97 7.54
N THR A 127 18.04 -8.78 8.10
CA THR A 127 17.17 -7.60 7.96
C THR A 127 17.96 -6.42 7.43
N GLY A 128 17.45 -5.77 6.37
CA GLY A 128 17.98 -4.50 5.87
C GLY A 128 17.43 -3.30 6.66
N ARG A 129 18.15 -2.18 6.71
CA ARG A 129 17.64 -0.91 7.24
C ARG A 129 16.61 -0.34 6.27
N VAL A 130 15.35 -0.27 6.66
CA VAL A 130 14.31 0.44 5.92
C VAL A 130 14.36 1.91 6.33
N LYS A 131 14.72 2.79 5.39
CA LYS A 131 14.57 4.24 5.58
C LYS A 131 13.09 4.59 5.36
N THR A 132 12.34 4.85 6.40
CA THR A 132 10.99 5.39 6.31
C THR A 132 11.06 6.90 6.11
N LYS A 133 10.68 7.38 4.93
CA LYS A 133 10.36 8.79 4.74
C LYS A 133 8.98 9.05 5.38
N ARG A 134 8.94 9.84 6.43
CA ARG A 134 7.68 10.37 6.96
C ARG A 134 7.31 11.61 6.14
N ASN A 135 6.27 11.50 5.32
CA ASN A 135 5.62 12.66 4.73
C ASN A 135 4.58 13.18 5.73
N ASN A 136 4.92 14.24 6.44
CA ASN A 136 3.99 14.95 7.32
C ASN A 136 3.19 16.00 6.51
N ASN A 137 2.32 15.59 5.61
CA ASN A 137 1.32 16.48 5.03
C ASN A 137 0.08 16.47 5.92
N ASN A 138 0.03 17.35 6.90
CA ASN A 138 -1.05 17.51 7.88
C ASN A 138 -2.27 18.29 7.33
N GLN A 139 -2.39 18.52 6.02
CA GLN A 139 -3.56 19.21 5.50
C GLN A 139 -4.77 18.29 5.44
N PRO A 140 -5.96 18.73 5.92
CA PRO A 140 -7.19 17.96 5.77
C PRO A 140 -7.43 17.60 4.32
N TYR A 141 -7.71 16.32 4.07
CA TYR A 141 -7.93 15.79 2.73
C TYR A 141 -9.28 15.10 2.67
N PRO A 142 -10.13 15.42 1.69
CA PRO A 142 -11.41 14.75 1.53
C PRO A 142 -11.21 13.36 0.95
N TYR A 143 -11.44 12.29 1.75
CA TYR A 143 -11.44 10.92 1.23
C TYR A 143 -12.81 10.29 1.28
N PHE A 144 -12.99 9.34 0.37
CA PHE A 144 -14.16 8.49 0.35
C PHE A 144 -13.92 7.32 1.31
N LYS A 145 -14.83 7.16 2.27
CA LYS A 145 -14.76 6.11 3.26
C LYS A 145 -15.06 4.75 2.62
N ALA A 146 -14.31 3.73 2.99
CA ALA A 146 -14.57 2.35 2.60
C ALA A 146 -14.71 1.53 3.90
N GLU A 147 -15.93 1.14 4.23
CA GLU A 147 -16.26 0.39 5.44
C GLU A 147 -16.44 -1.10 5.14
N LYS A 148 -16.96 -1.42 3.98
CA LYS A 148 -17.23 -2.78 3.52
C LYS A 148 -16.75 -2.99 2.10
N MET A 149 -16.57 -4.25 1.74
CA MET A 149 -16.23 -4.65 0.38
C MET A 149 -17.27 -4.12 -0.63
N GLY A 150 -16.79 -3.55 -1.73
CA GLY A 150 -17.60 -2.92 -2.76
C GLY A 150 -17.85 -1.42 -2.56
N ASP A 151 -17.47 -0.83 -1.43
CA ASP A 151 -17.62 0.62 -1.23
C ASP A 151 -16.67 1.43 -2.11
N LEU A 152 -15.39 1.04 -2.18
CA LEU A 152 -14.35 1.80 -2.89
C LEU A 152 -13.34 0.89 -3.56
N HIS A 153 -13.22 1.03 -4.89
CA HIS A 153 -12.11 0.49 -5.65
C HIS A 153 -11.08 1.59 -5.96
N GLN A 154 -9.81 1.31 -5.72
CA GLN A 154 -8.69 2.13 -6.18
C GLN A 154 -8.04 1.48 -7.40
N THR A 155 -7.85 2.25 -8.48
CA THR A 155 -7.23 1.79 -9.72
C THR A 155 -5.99 2.62 -10.04
N ASP A 156 -4.95 1.96 -10.54
CA ASP A 156 -3.72 2.61 -10.97
C ASP A 156 -3.05 1.84 -12.11
N LEU A 157 -2.16 2.52 -12.82
CA LEU A 157 -1.46 2.03 -14.00
C LEU A 157 0.05 1.93 -13.75
N VAL A 158 0.61 0.75 -13.92
CA VAL A 158 2.05 0.51 -13.86
C VAL A 158 2.61 0.45 -15.28
N GLY A 159 3.45 1.39 -15.66
CA GLY A 159 4.11 1.39 -16.95
C GLY A 159 4.34 2.78 -17.54
N PRO A 160 4.98 2.85 -18.73
CA PRO A 160 5.37 1.73 -19.59
C PRO A 160 6.48 0.86 -19.00
N ARG A 161 6.40 -0.44 -19.24
CA ARG A 161 7.42 -1.44 -18.95
C ARG A 161 7.70 -2.27 -20.20
N TYR A 162 8.82 -2.99 -20.21
CA TYR A 162 9.28 -3.73 -21.39
C TYR A 162 9.62 -5.16 -21.04
N LEU A 163 9.08 -6.10 -21.81
CA LEU A 163 9.44 -7.51 -21.79
C LEU A 163 10.48 -7.77 -22.88
N ARG A 164 11.50 -8.54 -22.55
CA ARG A 164 12.52 -8.99 -23.50
C ARG A 164 12.30 -10.47 -23.78
N GLY A 165 11.84 -10.77 -24.97
CA GLY A 165 11.52 -12.12 -25.40
C GLY A 165 12.19 -12.50 -26.73
N PRO A 166 11.99 -13.75 -27.19
CA PRO A 166 12.57 -14.26 -28.46
C PRO A 166 12.16 -13.46 -29.69
N LYS A 167 10.99 -12.80 -29.64
CA LYS A 167 10.46 -11.96 -30.72
C LYS A 167 10.81 -10.46 -30.56
N GLY A 168 11.78 -10.13 -29.72
CA GLY A 168 12.21 -8.75 -29.46
C GLY A 168 11.60 -8.16 -28.19
N VAL A 169 11.53 -6.82 -28.15
CA VAL A 169 11.08 -6.06 -26.99
C VAL A 169 9.58 -5.71 -27.12
N THR A 170 8.78 -6.11 -26.17
CA THR A 170 7.34 -5.79 -26.12
C THR A 170 7.07 -4.79 -25.01
N ARG A 171 6.56 -3.61 -25.35
CA ARG A 171 6.07 -2.63 -24.39
C ARG A 171 4.74 -3.10 -23.79
N PHE A 172 4.56 -2.90 -22.50
CA PHE A 172 3.29 -3.21 -21.82
C PHE A 172 2.95 -2.22 -20.71
N TYR A 173 1.69 -2.21 -20.37
CA TYR A 173 1.09 -1.53 -19.22
C TYR A 173 0.32 -2.55 -18.40
N SER A 174 0.44 -2.46 -17.08
CA SER A 174 -0.33 -3.31 -16.16
C SER A 174 -1.31 -2.44 -15.41
N PHE A 175 -2.59 -2.75 -15.56
CA PHE A 175 -3.69 -2.09 -14.88
C PHE A 175 -4.01 -2.88 -13.62
N HIS A 176 -4.13 -2.20 -12.51
CA HIS A 176 -4.39 -2.81 -11.23
C HIS A 176 -5.56 -2.13 -10.55
N THR A 177 -6.42 -2.92 -9.92
CA THR A 177 -7.52 -2.43 -9.09
C THR A 177 -7.55 -3.20 -7.78
N VAL A 178 -7.78 -2.49 -6.67
CA VAL A 178 -7.90 -3.06 -5.32
C VAL A 178 -9.18 -2.55 -4.68
N ASP A 179 -9.97 -3.43 -4.08
CA ASP A 179 -11.01 -3.07 -3.13
C ASP A 179 -10.37 -2.65 -1.81
N VAL A 180 -10.66 -1.45 -1.34
CA VAL A 180 -9.96 -0.86 -0.20
C VAL A 180 -10.28 -1.56 1.11
N ALA A 181 -11.52 -1.96 1.34
CA ALA A 181 -11.97 -2.62 2.56
C ALA A 181 -11.72 -4.14 2.52
N GLY A 182 -12.05 -4.79 1.40
CA GLY A 182 -11.93 -6.24 1.25
C GLY A 182 -10.54 -6.72 0.84
N HIS A 183 -9.65 -5.79 0.43
CA HIS A 183 -8.30 -6.10 -0.09
C HIS A 183 -8.27 -7.07 -1.27
N THR A 184 -9.41 -7.33 -1.92
CA THR A 184 -9.43 -8.10 -3.16
C THR A 184 -8.78 -7.26 -4.26
N ALA A 185 -8.00 -7.90 -5.13
CA ALA A 185 -7.28 -7.22 -6.19
C ALA A 185 -7.47 -7.90 -7.54
N PHE A 186 -7.39 -7.12 -8.61
CA PHE A 186 -7.40 -7.62 -9.98
C PHE A 186 -6.33 -6.93 -10.82
N THR A 187 -5.75 -7.65 -11.77
CA THR A 187 -4.73 -7.11 -12.68
C THR A 187 -4.99 -7.58 -14.11
N SER A 188 -4.79 -6.69 -15.07
CA SER A 188 -4.74 -7.04 -16.48
C SER A 188 -3.57 -6.31 -17.18
N GLN A 189 -3.06 -6.89 -18.27
CA GLN A 189 -1.90 -6.34 -18.98
C GLN A 189 -2.24 -6.15 -20.45
N PHE A 190 -1.88 -4.96 -20.97
CA PHE A 190 -2.10 -4.55 -22.35
C PHE A 190 -0.83 -3.97 -22.96
N THR A 191 -0.74 -3.92 -24.28
CA THR A 191 0.38 -3.29 -25.00
C THR A 191 0.26 -1.79 -25.09
N ASP A 192 -0.90 -1.25 -24.74
CA ASP A 192 -1.23 0.18 -24.79
C ASP A 192 -2.01 0.61 -23.53
N LYS A 193 -2.25 1.92 -23.43
CA LYS A 193 -3.09 2.54 -22.41
C LYS A 193 -4.24 3.35 -23.04
N GLN A 194 -4.81 2.81 -24.11
CA GLN A 194 -5.95 3.44 -24.77
C GLN A 194 -7.22 3.29 -23.93
N THR A 195 -8.20 4.11 -24.25
CA THR A 195 -9.52 4.11 -23.59
C THR A 195 -10.19 2.73 -23.61
N SER A 196 -10.04 1.99 -24.72
CA SER A 196 -10.55 0.61 -24.85
C SER A 196 -9.90 -0.36 -23.86
N SER A 197 -8.58 -0.25 -23.64
CA SER A 197 -7.85 -1.06 -22.66
C SER A 197 -8.31 -0.77 -21.23
N PHE A 198 -8.57 0.52 -20.88
CA PHE A 198 -9.17 0.89 -19.61
C PHE A 198 -10.58 0.27 -19.44
N CYS A 199 -11.43 0.42 -20.43
CA CYS A 199 -12.79 -0.12 -20.37
C CYS A 199 -12.80 -1.64 -20.22
N ARG A 200 -11.94 -2.37 -20.94
CA ARG A 200 -11.75 -3.83 -20.78
C ARG A 200 -11.29 -4.19 -19.39
N HIS A 201 -10.26 -3.49 -18.88
CA HIS A 201 -9.79 -3.71 -17.51
C HIS A 201 -10.91 -3.59 -16.48
N PHE A 202 -11.70 -2.50 -16.55
CA PHE A 202 -12.79 -2.27 -15.59
C PHE A 202 -13.87 -3.35 -15.69
N ILE A 203 -14.27 -3.77 -16.88
CA ILE A 203 -15.26 -4.84 -17.04
C ILE A 203 -14.76 -6.17 -16.48
N GLU A 204 -13.52 -6.56 -16.78
CA GLU A 204 -12.90 -7.77 -16.22
C GLU A 204 -12.80 -7.69 -14.71
N THR A 205 -12.41 -6.53 -14.18
CA THR A 205 -12.35 -6.25 -12.74
C THR A 205 -13.73 -6.46 -12.10
N TRP A 206 -14.77 -5.86 -12.64
CA TRP A 206 -16.11 -5.94 -12.07
C TRP A 206 -16.75 -7.33 -12.22
N ARG A 207 -16.40 -8.08 -13.25
CA ARG A 207 -16.75 -9.51 -13.35
C ARG A 207 -16.11 -10.34 -12.24
N PHE A 208 -14.92 -9.95 -11.80
CA PHE A 208 -14.17 -10.66 -10.78
C PHE A 208 -14.44 -10.19 -9.36
N MET A 209 -14.61 -8.89 -9.14
CA MET A 209 -14.69 -8.28 -7.80
C MET A 209 -16.09 -7.74 -7.45
N GLY A 210 -17.02 -7.67 -8.41
CA GLY A 210 -18.26 -6.92 -8.30
C GLY A 210 -18.08 -5.44 -8.63
N ILE A 211 -19.18 -4.71 -8.77
CA ILE A 211 -19.22 -3.28 -9.10
C ILE A 211 -19.17 -2.47 -7.82
N PRO A 212 -18.22 -1.51 -7.67
CA PRO A 212 -18.13 -0.67 -6.48
C PRO A 212 -19.16 0.45 -6.48
N GLU A 213 -19.41 1.04 -5.31
CA GLU A 213 -20.13 2.31 -5.22
C GLU A 213 -19.28 3.49 -5.71
N VAL A 214 -17.99 3.47 -5.38
CA VAL A 214 -17.01 4.49 -5.76
C VAL A 214 -15.82 3.83 -6.44
N SER A 215 -15.38 4.37 -7.56
CA SER A 215 -14.12 4.02 -8.24
C SER A 215 -13.20 5.23 -8.22
N GLN A 216 -11.97 5.06 -7.76
CA GLN A 216 -10.99 6.14 -7.61
C GLN A 216 -9.72 5.83 -8.40
N MET A 217 -9.20 6.83 -9.11
CA MET A 217 -7.91 6.74 -9.80
C MET A 217 -7.24 8.12 -9.93
N ASP A 218 -6.03 8.12 -10.46
CA ASP A 218 -5.33 9.34 -10.83
C ASP A 218 -5.89 9.98 -12.12
N ASN A 219 -5.32 11.12 -12.52
CA ASN A 219 -5.79 11.89 -13.68
C ASN A 219 -5.17 11.41 -15.00
N GLU A 220 -5.13 10.12 -15.29
CA GLU A 220 -4.68 9.62 -16.58
C GLU A 220 -5.58 10.17 -17.71
N MET A 221 -4.97 10.75 -18.72
CA MET A 221 -5.69 11.44 -19.81
C MET A 221 -6.72 10.55 -20.53
N ALA A 222 -6.38 9.28 -20.75
CA ALA A 222 -7.29 8.32 -21.38
C ALA A 222 -8.56 8.07 -20.56
N ALA A 223 -8.48 8.26 -19.23
CA ALA A 223 -9.62 8.12 -18.33
C ALA A 223 -10.41 9.43 -18.16
N THR A 224 -9.75 10.59 -18.09
CA THR A 224 -10.44 11.88 -17.88
C THR A 224 -11.06 12.45 -19.15
N GLY A 225 -10.37 12.35 -20.29
CA GLY A 225 -10.86 12.84 -21.58
C GLY A 225 -10.83 14.36 -21.79
N GLY A 226 -10.40 15.14 -20.79
CA GLY A 226 -10.55 16.61 -20.80
C GLY A 226 -9.53 17.40 -21.63
N GLY A 227 -8.40 16.86 -21.98
CA GLY A 227 -7.25 17.54 -22.61
C GLY A 227 -7.57 18.66 -23.60
N ARG A 228 -7.61 18.36 -24.88
CA ARG A 228 -7.89 19.34 -25.97
C ARG A 228 -9.36 19.80 -26.02
N TYR A 229 -10.28 19.08 -25.41
CA TYR A 229 -11.72 19.34 -25.48
C TYR A 229 -12.31 19.53 -24.07
N PRO A 230 -12.24 20.74 -23.51
CA PRO A 230 -12.85 21.05 -22.22
C PRO A 230 -14.33 20.64 -22.19
N HIS A 231 -14.80 20.19 -21.04
CA HIS A 231 -16.17 19.69 -20.81
C HIS A 231 -16.52 18.37 -21.52
N SER A 232 -15.57 17.71 -22.18
CA SER A 232 -15.79 16.37 -22.73
C SER A 232 -15.83 15.32 -21.62
N ILE A 233 -16.59 14.26 -21.82
CA ILE A 233 -16.69 13.10 -20.90
C ILE A 233 -16.15 11.87 -21.63
N SER A 234 -15.06 11.31 -21.12
CA SER A 234 -14.41 10.14 -21.71
C SER A 234 -15.32 8.91 -21.71
N GLN A 235 -15.01 7.92 -22.57
CA GLN A 235 -15.72 6.64 -22.59
C GLN A 235 -15.55 5.88 -21.26
N VAL A 236 -14.42 6.04 -20.57
CA VAL A 236 -14.19 5.45 -19.24
C VAL A 236 -15.16 6.05 -18.21
N ILE A 237 -15.30 7.37 -18.17
CA ILE A 237 -16.28 8.04 -17.30
C ILE A 237 -17.70 7.59 -17.67
N ARG A 238 -18.04 7.55 -18.97
CA ARG A 238 -19.37 7.12 -19.44
C ARG A 238 -19.68 5.69 -19.01
N LEU A 239 -18.71 4.79 -19.08
CA LEU A 239 -18.86 3.40 -18.60
C LEU A 239 -19.20 3.33 -17.10
N HIS A 240 -18.50 4.12 -16.28
CA HIS A 240 -18.79 4.20 -14.84
C HIS A 240 -20.18 4.77 -14.57
N LEU A 241 -20.54 5.86 -15.25
CA LEU A 241 -21.88 6.47 -15.13
C LEU A 241 -22.99 5.51 -15.55
N LEU A 242 -22.79 4.78 -16.65
CA LEU A 242 -23.76 3.81 -17.16
C LEU A 242 -24.08 2.71 -16.14
N LEU A 243 -23.10 2.31 -15.36
CA LEU A 243 -23.24 1.32 -14.30
C LEU A 243 -23.54 1.92 -12.92
N GLY A 244 -23.82 3.22 -12.85
CA GLY A 244 -24.18 3.91 -11.63
C GLY A 244 -23.02 4.03 -10.63
N ILE A 245 -21.77 3.99 -11.10
CA ILE A 245 -20.57 4.11 -10.27
C ILE A 245 -20.20 5.60 -10.13
N HIS A 246 -19.94 6.04 -8.90
CA HIS A 246 -19.36 7.37 -8.66
C HIS A 246 -17.87 7.34 -8.97
N PHE A 247 -17.44 7.98 -10.05
CA PHE A 247 -16.04 8.02 -10.43
C PHE A 247 -15.33 9.23 -9.80
N VAL A 248 -14.17 9.01 -9.22
CA VAL A 248 -13.40 10.01 -8.45
C VAL A 248 -11.98 10.09 -8.95
N PHE A 249 -11.53 11.31 -9.28
CA PHE A 249 -10.15 11.60 -9.64
C PHE A 249 -9.43 12.30 -8.49
N ILE A 250 -8.28 11.74 -8.07
CA ILE A 250 -7.41 12.32 -7.03
C ILE A 250 -6.61 13.50 -7.59
N PRO A 251 -5.98 14.36 -6.75
CA PRO A 251 -5.12 15.44 -7.21
C PRO A 251 -3.92 14.91 -8.02
N GLN A 252 -3.47 15.68 -8.99
CA GLN A 252 -2.26 15.36 -9.75
C GLN A 252 -1.02 15.44 -8.87
N GLY A 253 -0.08 14.51 -9.07
CA GLY A 253 1.20 14.49 -8.37
C GLY A 253 1.13 14.09 -6.88
N GLU A 254 -0.01 13.58 -6.42
CA GLU A 254 -0.19 13.12 -5.04
C GLU A 254 -0.51 11.61 -4.96
N PRO A 255 0.42 10.75 -5.37
CA PRO A 255 0.20 9.30 -5.43
C PRO A 255 -0.21 8.72 -4.06
N GLY A 256 0.34 9.19 -2.96
CA GLY A 256 0.00 8.72 -1.61
C GLY A 256 -1.49 8.81 -1.24
N ARG A 257 -2.32 9.47 -2.07
CA ARG A 257 -3.79 9.46 -1.92
C ARG A 257 -4.45 8.17 -2.43
N ASN A 258 -3.68 7.34 -3.13
CA ASN A 258 -4.05 6.01 -3.61
C ASN A 258 -3.26 4.89 -2.89
N ALA A 259 -3.02 5.02 -1.59
CA ALA A 259 -2.08 4.21 -0.83
C ALA A 259 -2.33 2.68 -0.91
N SER A 260 -3.60 2.25 -0.99
CA SER A 260 -3.93 0.82 -1.07
C SER A 260 -3.44 0.22 -2.38
N ILE A 261 -3.73 0.88 -3.51
CA ILE A 261 -3.30 0.39 -4.82
C ILE A 261 -1.79 0.55 -5.02
N GLU A 262 -1.17 1.61 -4.49
CA GLU A 262 0.28 1.78 -4.54
C GLU A 262 1.02 0.66 -3.81
N SER A 263 0.54 0.30 -2.62
CA SER A 263 1.07 -0.82 -1.85
C SER A 263 0.96 -2.14 -2.63
N PHE A 264 -0.18 -2.35 -3.32
CA PHE A 264 -0.37 -3.52 -4.18
C PHE A 264 0.54 -3.49 -5.40
N ASN A 265 0.69 -2.35 -6.07
CA ASN A 265 1.58 -2.17 -7.23
C ASN A 265 3.03 -2.50 -6.87
N GLN A 266 3.50 -2.02 -5.73
CA GLN A 266 4.84 -2.32 -5.23
C GLN A 266 5.00 -3.83 -4.98
N LEU A 267 4.00 -4.45 -4.37
CA LEU A 267 3.98 -5.89 -4.10
C LEU A 267 4.01 -6.72 -5.39
N TRP A 268 3.19 -6.36 -6.38
CA TRP A 268 3.13 -7.04 -7.67
C TRP A 268 4.45 -6.89 -8.44
N GLN A 269 5.01 -5.67 -8.50
CA GLN A 269 6.30 -5.43 -9.15
C GLN A 269 7.44 -6.25 -8.51
N GLU A 270 7.48 -6.30 -7.17
CA GLU A 270 8.48 -7.09 -6.44
C GLU A 270 8.33 -8.59 -6.72
N ARG A 271 7.10 -9.12 -6.69
CA ARG A 271 6.85 -10.56 -6.67
C ARG A 271 6.61 -11.16 -8.05
N VAL A 272 6.15 -10.37 -9.01
CA VAL A 272 5.92 -10.84 -10.39
C VAL A 272 7.09 -10.43 -11.27
N ILE A 273 7.35 -9.11 -11.40
CA ILE A 273 8.32 -8.62 -12.39
C ILE A 273 9.76 -8.92 -11.99
N ARG A 274 10.12 -8.71 -10.71
CA ARG A 274 11.51 -8.87 -10.27
C ARG A 274 11.92 -10.31 -10.02
N ARG A 275 10.94 -11.21 -9.78
CA ARG A 275 11.24 -12.61 -9.43
C ARG A 275 11.06 -13.60 -10.56
N HIS A 276 10.30 -13.24 -11.59
CA HIS A 276 9.96 -14.15 -12.67
C HIS A 276 10.37 -13.58 -14.02
N ALA A 277 11.07 -14.39 -14.82
CA ALA A 277 11.30 -14.08 -16.21
C ALA A 277 9.99 -14.27 -16.99
N CYS A 278 9.45 -13.16 -17.51
CA CYS A 278 8.25 -13.15 -18.31
C CYS A 278 8.60 -12.66 -19.73
N PRO A 279 9.01 -13.53 -20.66
CA PRO A 279 9.46 -13.12 -21.99
C PRO A 279 8.32 -12.67 -22.91
N THR A 280 7.08 -12.97 -22.58
CA THR A 280 5.89 -12.61 -23.39
C THR A 280 4.77 -12.06 -22.53
N LEU A 281 3.85 -11.31 -23.14
CA LEU A 281 2.67 -10.79 -22.44
C LEU A 281 1.80 -11.93 -21.87
N THR A 282 1.70 -13.06 -22.59
CA THR A 282 0.98 -14.25 -22.14
C THR A 282 1.62 -14.87 -20.90
N SER A 283 2.95 -14.99 -20.87
CA SER A 283 3.66 -15.50 -19.69
C SER A 283 3.51 -14.56 -18.48
N LEU A 284 3.51 -13.24 -18.71
CA LEU A 284 3.28 -12.25 -17.68
C LEU A 284 1.85 -12.34 -17.10
N ARG A 285 0.83 -12.46 -17.95
CA ARG A 285 -0.57 -12.65 -17.53
C ARG A 285 -0.72 -13.90 -16.67
N ARG A 286 -0.20 -15.05 -17.15
CA ARG A 286 -0.23 -16.31 -16.39
C ARG A 286 0.48 -16.20 -15.04
N THR A 287 1.61 -15.51 -14.98
CA THR A 287 2.34 -15.29 -13.73
C THR A 287 1.58 -14.35 -12.77
N SER A 288 0.94 -13.32 -13.31
CA SER A 288 0.07 -12.42 -12.53
C SER A 288 -1.15 -13.13 -11.97
N GLU A 289 -1.79 -14.02 -12.72
CA GLU A 289 -2.91 -14.85 -12.25
C GLU A 289 -2.48 -15.79 -11.11
N ARG A 290 -1.30 -16.42 -11.24
CA ARG A 290 -0.74 -17.25 -10.15
C ARG A 290 -0.45 -16.43 -8.90
N PHE A 291 0.08 -15.21 -9.08
CA PHE A 291 0.30 -14.27 -7.97
C PHE A 291 -1.02 -13.86 -7.31
N LEU A 292 -2.07 -13.53 -8.08
CA LEU A 292 -3.39 -13.20 -7.55
C LEU A 292 -4.00 -14.36 -6.75
N ARG A 293 -3.86 -15.60 -7.24
CA ARG A 293 -4.31 -16.79 -6.49
C ARG A 293 -3.60 -16.88 -5.14
N TYR A 294 -2.27 -16.71 -5.12
CA TYR A 294 -1.48 -16.67 -3.88
C TYR A 294 -1.95 -15.53 -2.96
N TYR A 295 -2.13 -14.34 -3.50
CA TYR A 295 -2.55 -13.15 -2.75
C TYR A 295 -3.93 -13.32 -2.11
N HIS A 296 -4.87 -13.92 -2.82
CA HIS A 296 -6.25 -14.08 -2.36
C HIS A 296 -6.45 -15.24 -1.36
N TYR A 297 -5.70 -16.34 -1.50
CA TYR A 297 -6.03 -17.58 -0.80
C TYR A 297 -4.89 -18.20 0.01
N GLU A 298 -3.65 -17.83 -0.21
CA GLU A 298 -2.52 -18.49 0.44
C GLU A 298 -1.86 -17.65 1.53
N LYS A 299 -1.80 -16.32 1.38
CA LYS A 299 -1.25 -15.43 2.38
C LYS A 299 -2.11 -14.18 2.59
N PRO A 300 -2.78 -14.09 3.75
CA PRO A 300 -3.66 -12.94 4.05
C PRO A 300 -2.86 -11.65 4.27
N PRO A 301 -3.39 -10.47 3.88
CA PRO A 301 -2.88 -9.18 4.27
C PRO A 301 -3.05 -8.95 5.78
N ARG A 302 -2.23 -8.08 6.37
CA ARG A 302 -2.30 -7.76 7.80
C ARG A 302 -3.59 -7.05 8.19
N SER A 303 -4.01 -6.13 7.33
CA SER A 303 -5.16 -5.24 7.54
C SER A 303 -6.50 -5.98 7.53
N LEU A 304 -6.59 -7.14 6.86
CA LEU A 304 -7.81 -7.93 6.88
C LEU A 304 -7.82 -8.84 8.10
N THR A 305 -8.62 -8.52 9.08
CA THR A 305 -8.70 -9.28 10.33
C THR A 305 -9.83 -10.30 10.31
N GLN A 306 -9.61 -11.46 10.94
CA GLN A 306 -10.65 -12.47 11.06
C GLN A 306 -11.79 -12.01 11.98
N LYS A 307 -11.48 -11.20 12.99
CA LYS A 307 -12.46 -10.69 13.94
C LYS A 307 -13.52 -9.80 13.27
N GLU A 308 -13.10 -8.91 12.39
CA GLU A 308 -13.99 -7.96 11.73
C GLU A 308 -14.69 -8.55 10.50
N HIS A 309 -14.00 -9.42 9.75
CA HIS A 309 -14.46 -9.91 8.45
C HIS A 309 -14.76 -11.42 8.43
N GLY A 310 -14.61 -12.12 9.56
CA GLY A 310 -14.79 -13.58 9.65
C GLY A 310 -13.77 -14.41 8.88
N THR A 311 -12.87 -13.78 8.12
CA THR A 311 -11.76 -14.40 7.39
C THR A 311 -10.63 -13.39 7.23
N ARG A 312 -9.40 -13.89 7.01
CA ARG A 312 -8.23 -13.08 6.68
C ARG A 312 -7.85 -13.15 5.19
N PHE A 313 -8.58 -13.90 4.39
CA PHE A 313 -8.27 -14.14 2.98
C PHE A 313 -9.22 -13.33 2.09
N PRO A 314 -8.70 -12.38 1.29
CA PRO A 314 -9.53 -11.53 0.43
C PRO A 314 -10.41 -12.32 -0.53
N GLY A 315 -9.91 -13.42 -1.10
CA GLY A 315 -10.66 -14.27 -2.00
C GLY A 315 -11.83 -14.97 -1.30
N ILE A 316 -11.60 -15.51 -0.10
CA ILE A 316 -12.67 -16.16 0.71
C ILE A 316 -13.72 -15.13 1.12
N LEU A 317 -13.32 -13.91 1.49
CA LEU A 317 -14.24 -12.83 1.83
C LEU A 317 -15.11 -12.47 0.63
N ARG A 318 -14.49 -12.27 -0.54
CA ARG A 318 -15.20 -12.01 -1.79
C ARG A 318 -16.21 -13.11 -2.12
N ASP A 319 -15.78 -14.38 -2.07
CA ASP A 319 -16.63 -15.53 -2.42
C ASP A 319 -17.85 -15.62 -1.50
N ARG A 320 -17.65 -15.34 -0.20
CA ARG A 320 -18.74 -15.27 0.79
C ARG A 320 -19.72 -14.13 0.52
N LEU A 321 -19.20 -12.94 0.20
CA LEU A 321 -20.00 -11.75 -0.02
C LEU A 321 -20.52 -11.65 -1.46
N TRP A 322 -20.16 -12.58 -2.35
CA TRP A 322 -20.45 -12.48 -3.78
C TRP A 322 -21.90 -12.12 -4.08
N LYS A 323 -22.86 -12.82 -3.49
CA LYS A 323 -24.29 -12.59 -3.71
C LYS A 323 -24.78 -11.20 -3.25
N SER A 324 -24.10 -10.57 -2.31
CA SER A 324 -24.46 -9.23 -1.81
C SER A 324 -23.79 -8.07 -2.57
N LEU A 325 -22.81 -8.38 -3.41
CA LEU A 325 -22.15 -7.39 -4.24
C LEU A 325 -23.04 -7.00 -5.43
N ARG A 326 -22.79 -5.82 -5.99
CA ARG A 326 -23.39 -5.40 -7.26
C ARG A 326 -22.67 -6.11 -8.42
N HIS A 327 -23.41 -6.52 -9.42
CA HIS A 327 -22.87 -7.26 -10.57
C HIS A 327 -23.16 -6.57 -11.88
N LEU A 328 -22.35 -6.89 -12.91
CA LEU A 328 -22.65 -6.50 -14.27
C LEU A 328 -23.97 -7.17 -14.72
N PRO A 329 -24.81 -6.47 -15.48
CA PRO A 329 -25.98 -7.09 -16.10
C PRO A 329 -25.59 -8.31 -16.91
N LYS A 330 -26.44 -9.34 -16.90
CA LYS A 330 -26.20 -10.58 -17.67
C LYS A 330 -25.96 -10.23 -19.14
N GLY A 331 -24.89 -10.78 -19.71
CA GLY A 331 -24.50 -10.51 -21.11
C GLY A 331 -24.03 -9.08 -21.39
N PHE A 332 -23.61 -8.31 -20.38
CA PHE A 332 -23.00 -7.00 -20.58
C PHE A 332 -21.66 -7.12 -21.32
N THR A 333 -21.56 -6.45 -22.47
CA THR A 333 -20.34 -6.39 -23.29
C THR A 333 -20.12 -5.00 -23.84
N LEU A 334 -18.87 -4.67 -24.23
CA LEU A 334 -18.52 -3.39 -24.86
C LEU A 334 -18.92 -3.34 -26.32
N GLU A 335 -19.03 -4.49 -26.98
CA GLU A 335 -19.37 -4.62 -28.40
C GLU A 335 -20.70 -3.98 -28.74
N ARG A 336 -21.62 -3.92 -27.77
CA ARG A 336 -22.93 -3.22 -27.91
C ARG A 336 -22.81 -1.70 -28.10
N TYR A 337 -21.66 -1.15 -27.76
CA TYR A 337 -21.37 0.30 -27.82
C TYR A 337 -20.34 0.65 -28.88
N ILE A 338 -20.02 -0.27 -29.78
CA ILE A 338 -19.17 -0.02 -30.95
C ILE A 338 -20.09 0.49 -32.08
N ASP A 339 -19.77 1.68 -32.61
CA ASP A 339 -20.49 2.26 -33.72
C ASP A 339 -20.12 1.61 -35.08
N SER A 340 -20.80 2.02 -36.15
CA SER A 340 -20.55 1.52 -37.52
C SER A 340 -19.11 1.73 -38.01
N ASN A 341 -18.38 2.66 -37.43
CA ASN A 341 -16.99 2.96 -37.75
C ASN A 341 -15.98 2.19 -36.84
N GLY A 342 -16.47 1.30 -35.99
CA GLY A 342 -15.63 0.53 -35.06
C GLY A 342 -15.16 1.31 -33.81
N HIS A 343 -15.72 2.50 -33.56
CA HIS A 343 -15.36 3.30 -32.40
C HIS A 343 -16.28 3.02 -31.21
N LEU A 344 -15.69 2.98 -30.02
CA LEU A 344 -16.45 2.85 -28.78
C LEU A 344 -17.22 4.16 -28.50
N ASN A 345 -18.55 4.07 -28.42
CA ASN A 345 -19.46 5.18 -28.18
C ASN A 345 -20.49 4.85 -27.10
N ILE A 346 -20.06 4.87 -25.84
CA ILE A 346 -20.91 4.64 -24.68
C ILE A 346 -21.81 5.88 -24.46
N PRO A 347 -23.11 5.76 -24.24
CA PRO A 347 -24.00 6.89 -23.96
C PRO A 347 -23.64 7.55 -22.62
N ILE A 348 -23.95 8.86 -22.50
CA ILE A 348 -23.76 9.58 -21.25
C ILE A 348 -24.93 9.28 -20.32
N ALA A 349 -24.69 8.61 -19.22
CA ALA A 349 -25.72 8.28 -18.25
C ALA A 349 -25.82 9.34 -17.14
N LYS A 350 -26.98 9.36 -16.47
CA LYS A 350 -27.21 10.13 -15.27
C LYS A 350 -26.31 9.66 -14.13
N GLY A 351 -25.55 10.58 -13.55
CA GLY A 351 -24.65 10.24 -12.46
C GLY A 351 -23.78 11.41 -12.02
N LYS A 352 -22.71 11.08 -11.32
CA LYS A 352 -21.76 12.07 -10.78
C LYS A 352 -20.31 11.62 -10.97
N VAL A 353 -19.46 12.61 -11.29
CA VAL A 353 -17.99 12.44 -11.38
C VAL A 353 -17.36 13.51 -10.50
N SER A 354 -16.44 13.12 -9.63
CA SER A 354 -15.77 14.05 -8.72
C SER A 354 -14.30 14.17 -9.02
N PHE A 355 -13.80 15.37 -8.86
CA PHE A 355 -12.38 15.71 -8.95
C PHE A 355 -11.96 16.32 -7.62
N ILE A 356 -11.06 15.68 -6.90
CA ILE A 356 -10.41 16.27 -5.74
C ILE A 356 -9.31 17.17 -6.27
N ARG A 357 -9.34 18.45 -5.93
CA ARG A 357 -8.38 19.44 -6.43
C ARG A 357 -7.84 20.30 -5.31
N LYS A 358 -6.56 20.62 -5.41
CA LYS A 358 -5.92 21.63 -4.60
C LYS A 358 -6.11 23.00 -5.27
N VAL A 359 -6.56 23.99 -4.52
CA VAL A 359 -6.74 25.35 -5.04
C VAL A 359 -5.36 25.99 -5.25
N ASP A 360 -5.13 26.56 -6.42
CA ASP A 360 -3.87 27.24 -6.78
C ASP A 360 -3.72 28.62 -6.11
N SER A 361 -2.58 29.30 -6.34
CA SER A 361 -2.27 30.63 -5.80
C SER A 361 -3.21 31.73 -6.31
N HIS A 362 -3.93 31.49 -7.42
CA HIS A 362 -4.89 32.42 -7.97
C HIS A 362 -6.34 32.13 -7.51
N GLY A 363 -6.52 31.14 -6.63
CA GLY A 363 -7.83 30.73 -6.14
C GLY A 363 -8.63 29.89 -7.13
N ARG A 364 -7.98 29.20 -8.07
CA ARG A 364 -8.57 28.39 -9.14
C ARG A 364 -8.33 26.91 -8.93
N ILE A 365 -9.16 26.10 -9.59
CA ILE A 365 -8.97 24.67 -9.77
C ILE A 365 -9.12 24.31 -11.25
N ASP A 366 -8.39 23.30 -11.71
CA ASP A 366 -8.63 22.70 -13.03
C ASP A 366 -9.57 21.50 -12.89
N VAL A 367 -10.62 21.48 -13.69
CA VAL A 367 -11.54 20.35 -13.81
C VAL A 367 -11.76 20.04 -15.28
N ASN A 368 -11.26 18.90 -15.70
CA ASN A 368 -11.46 18.38 -17.06
C ASN A 368 -11.02 19.36 -18.17
N GLY A 369 -9.85 19.97 -17.99
CA GLY A 369 -9.26 20.91 -18.96
C GLY A 369 -9.85 22.32 -18.95
N ALA A 370 -10.67 22.65 -17.95
CA ALA A 370 -11.21 24.00 -17.75
C ALA A 370 -10.84 24.53 -16.35
N ALA A 371 -10.40 25.79 -16.28
CA ALA A 371 -10.07 26.46 -15.02
C ALA A 371 -11.31 27.15 -14.43
N TYR A 372 -11.54 26.95 -13.15
CA TYR A 372 -12.65 27.51 -12.40
C TYR A 372 -12.16 28.34 -11.23
N PHE A 373 -12.49 29.62 -11.16
CA PHE A 373 -12.18 30.47 -10.02
C PHE A 373 -13.11 30.17 -8.85
N ILE A 374 -12.54 29.75 -7.74
CA ILE A 374 -13.26 29.41 -6.50
C ILE A 374 -13.18 30.56 -5.50
N ARG A 375 -12.07 30.68 -4.81
CA ARG A 375 -11.75 31.76 -3.86
C ARG A 375 -10.26 31.77 -3.56
N LYS A 376 -9.60 32.94 -3.58
CA LYS A 376 -8.18 33.06 -3.24
C LYS A 376 -7.87 32.65 -1.79
N LYS A 377 -8.80 32.89 -0.85
CA LYS A 377 -8.68 32.49 0.57
C LYS A 377 -8.51 30.96 0.77
N LEU A 378 -8.87 30.17 -0.22
CA LEU A 378 -8.75 28.70 -0.19
C LEU A 378 -7.44 28.18 -0.81
N GLU A 379 -6.48 29.07 -1.09
CA GLU A 379 -5.17 28.67 -1.63
C GLU A 379 -4.58 27.49 -0.85
N ARG A 380 -4.03 26.51 -1.57
CA ARG A 380 -3.45 25.27 -1.06
C ARG A 380 -4.40 24.33 -0.31
N GLN A 381 -5.68 24.67 -0.16
CA GLN A 381 -6.67 23.78 0.43
C GLN A 381 -7.28 22.85 -0.62
N TYR A 382 -7.81 21.72 -0.16
CA TYR A 382 -8.49 20.77 -1.04
C TYR A 382 -9.98 21.03 -1.11
N VAL A 383 -10.54 20.88 -2.31
CA VAL A 383 -11.97 20.94 -2.59
C VAL A 383 -12.38 19.74 -3.41
N VAL A 384 -13.66 19.37 -3.32
CA VAL A 384 -14.26 18.33 -4.16
C VAL A 384 -15.17 19.01 -5.19
N ALA A 385 -14.76 18.94 -6.45
CA ALA A 385 -15.49 19.45 -7.58
C ALA A 385 -16.28 18.32 -8.27
N THR A 386 -17.59 18.31 -8.15
CA THR A 386 -18.46 17.23 -8.64
C THR A 386 -19.29 17.70 -9.82
N ILE A 387 -19.15 17.01 -10.95
CA ILE A 387 -20.02 17.17 -12.12
C ILE A 387 -21.25 16.28 -11.93
N PHE A 388 -22.43 16.88 -11.95
CA PHE A 388 -23.71 16.18 -11.99
C PHE A 388 -24.24 16.21 -13.43
N THR A 389 -24.17 15.07 -14.13
CA THR A 389 -24.48 15.02 -15.57
C THR A 389 -25.90 15.44 -15.88
N HIS A 390 -26.88 14.97 -15.11
CA HIS A 390 -28.31 15.29 -15.34
C HIS A 390 -28.66 16.77 -15.12
N ARG A 391 -27.88 17.47 -14.25
CA ARG A 391 -28.06 18.90 -13.98
C ARG A 391 -27.20 19.78 -14.88
N LYS A 392 -26.26 19.19 -15.62
CA LYS A 392 -25.22 19.88 -16.40
C LYS A 392 -24.50 20.95 -15.55
N ARG A 393 -24.17 20.60 -14.30
CA ARG A 393 -23.57 21.52 -13.34
C ARG A 393 -22.34 20.90 -12.67
N LEU A 394 -21.34 21.77 -12.44
CA LEU A 394 -20.18 21.50 -11.59
C LEU A 394 -20.43 22.16 -10.23
N VAL A 395 -20.45 21.39 -9.15
CA VAL A 395 -20.62 21.85 -7.78
C VAL A 395 -19.31 21.64 -7.01
N VAL A 396 -18.78 22.71 -6.43
CA VAL A 396 -17.54 22.67 -5.64
C VAL A 396 -17.90 22.71 -4.16
N LYS A 397 -17.39 21.75 -3.42
CA LYS A 397 -17.59 21.59 -1.97
C LYS A 397 -16.26 21.59 -1.21
N GLN A 398 -16.29 22.12 0.00
CA GLN A 398 -15.26 21.93 1.04
C GLN A 398 -15.98 21.52 2.32
N ASP A 399 -15.48 20.51 3.02
CA ASP A 399 -16.05 19.98 4.26
C ASP A 399 -17.60 19.78 4.17
N ASN A 400 -18.03 19.18 3.07
CA ASN A 400 -19.44 18.96 2.70
C ASN A 400 -20.29 20.21 2.44
N ARG A 401 -19.76 21.42 2.59
CA ARG A 401 -20.47 22.68 2.29
C ARG A 401 -20.25 23.10 0.84
N ILE A 402 -21.30 23.50 0.15
CA ILE A 402 -21.20 24.03 -1.21
C ILE A 402 -20.56 25.42 -1.13
N ILE A 403 -19.45 25.60 -1.86
CA ILE A 403 -18.74 26.87 -1.96
C ILE A 403 -19.18 27.63 -3.21
N LYS A 404 -19.28 26.89 -4.33
CA LYS A 404 -19.59 27.47 -5.63
C LYS A 404 -20.21 26.44 -6.57
N SER A 405 -20.99 26.93 -7.56
CA SER A 405 -21.56 26.08 -8.60
C SER A 405 -21.44 26.79 -9.94
N PHE A 406 -21.12 26.01 -10.97
CA PHE A 406 -20.92 26.49 -12.35
C PHE A 406 -21.79 25.70 -13.32
N SER A 407 -22.08 26.27 -14.45
CA SER A 407 -22.62 25.54 -15.60
C SER A 407 -21.53 24.59 -16.14
N PHE A 408 -21.90 23.38 -16.51
CA PHE A 408 -21.00 22.40 -17.14
C PHE A 408 -21.73 21.84 -18.38
N PRO A 409 -21.57 22.48 -19.56
CA PRO A 409 -22.32 22.13 -20.75
C PRO A 409 -21.86 20.78 -21.32
N ILE A 410 -22.66 19.74 -21.08
CA ILE A 410 -22.43 18.38 -21.63
C ILE A 410 -23.29 18.25 -22.89
N LYS A 411 -22.65 17.90 -24.02
CA LYS A 411 -23.35 17.59 -25.27
C LYS A 411 -23.85 16.14 -25.29
N GLY A 412 -25.04 15.89 -25.79
CA GLY A 412 -25.63 14.55 -25.96
C GLY A 412 -26.79 14.24 -25.02
N HIS A 413 -27.47 13.14 -25.28
CA HIS A 413 -28.58 12.63 -24.47
C HIS A 413 -28.07 11.96 -23.19
N ILE A 414 -28.79 12.18 -22.09
CA ILE A 414 -28.47 11.58 -20.78
C ILE A 414 -29.50 10.49 -20.50
N VAL A 415 -29.01 9.26 -20.36
CA VAL A 415 -29.83 8.07 -20.11
C VAL A 415 -29.75 7.64 -18.64
N VAL A 416 -30.71 6.82 -18.21
CA VAL A 416 -30.67 6.20 -16.88
C VAL A 416 -29.66 5.05 -16.91
N PRO A 417 -28.79 4.88 -15.90
CA PRO A 417 -27.88 3.75 -15.82
C PRO A 417 -28.62 2.39 -15.86
N LEU A 418 -28.06 1.42 -16.54
CA LEU A 418 -28.66 0.07 -16.68
C LEU A 418 -28.99 -0.59 -15.34
N LEU A 419 -28.16 -0.41 -14.31
CA LEU A 419 -28.42 -0.96 -12.97
C LEU A 419 -29.66 -0.38 -12.27
N GLN A 420 -30.06 0.83 -12.59
CA GLN A 420 -31.29 1.42 -12.04
C GLN A 420 -32.53 0.83 -12.72
N ILE A 421 -32.43 0.41 -13.96
CA ILE A 421 -33.51 -0.26 -14.69
C ILE A 421 -33.76 -1.65 -14.09
N THR A 422 -32.71 -2.44 -13.88
CA THR A 422 -32.83 -3.80 -13.34
C THR A 422 -33.33 -3.87 -11.89
N LYS A 423 -33.11 -2.81 -11.09
CA LYS A 423 -33.65 -2.73 -9.70
C LYS A 423 -35.15 -2.42 -9.64
N ARG A 424 -35.75 -1.95 -10.72
CA ARG A 424 -37.21 -1.63 -10.77
C ARG A 424 -38.07 -2.81 -11.28
N GLU A 425 -37.42 -3.85 -11.80
CA GLU A 425 -38.10 -5.06 -12.32
C GLU A 425 -38.12 -6.22 -11.32
N THR A 426 -37.56 -6.01 -10.12
CA THR A 426 -37.60 -6.94 -8.98
C THR A 426 -38.36 -6.34 -7.81
#